data_80cd5482e77ec9f2c15610c19c4c75f4
#
_entry.id   80cd5482e77ec9f2c15610c19c4c75f4
#
_cell.length_a   1.000
_cell.length_b   1.000
_cell.length_c   1.000
_cell.angle_alpha   90.00
_cell.angle_beta   90.00
_cell.angle_gamma   90.00
#
_symmetry.space_group_name_H-M   'P 1'
#
loop_
_entity.id
_entity.type
_entity.pdbx_description
1 polymer ?
#
loop_
_entity_poly.entity_id
_entity_poly.type
_entity_poly.pdbx_seq_one_letter_code
_entity_poly.pdbx_strand_id
1 'polypeptide(L)'
;MQCCAARYEIRRLVCIVAVLFLFALQPAIASSSVADRVEALLAQMTLEEKIGQMTQADTGALKDKSDIKKYALGSVLSGGGSDPPDNSPQSWLKLSQECQSWASRTRLGIPLLYGIDAVHGHNNVDGAVIFPHNIGLGAARNPALVEKAARITAREMAGTGINWTFAPCLAVAQDARWGRTYESFSDSPELAAELGAAAVRGLQGHDFSEPASVLACAKHFVGDGGTQDGVDRGNTVLDEATLRKTHLAAYLPALKNGVGSVMTSFSSWNGLKLHGHKYLITDILKGELGFKGLVVSDWAGIDELPHDYKGSIEAGINAGLDMVMVPNGPGQPNSYLDFTANLNELVRAGRVPVARIDDAVRRILSVKFELGVFEQKSFDSTLTAAIGAAAHREVARECVRQSLVLLKNDRDILPLPKNLKRLCVIGHAANDLGIQCGGWTISWQGQTGKVTSGGTTILEAIRRTAGSKTAVSSDAAGAERAEATIVVVGELPYAETSGDRQDLRLSAADRNLIKKARSRGGPVITVLLSGRPLILGDALEASDAFVAAWLPGTEGQGVADVLFGDFKPTGKLPRPWPQDLPPELARTNSTSKPPIPFGFGLTYDPAASGSSRVKTASTK
;
A
#
# COMPACT_ATOMS: atom_id res chain seq x y z
N MET A 1 -87.03 0.76 18.15
CA MET A 1 -85.62 0.92 18.54
C MET A 1 -84.65 -0.07 17.86
N GLN A 2 -85.07 -0.91 16.93
CA GLN A 2 -84.13 -1.88 16.25
C GLN A 2 -83.56 -1.45 14.92
N CYS A 3 -84.02 -0.31 14.35
CA CYS A 3 -83.50 0.17 13.02
C CYS A 3 -82.30 1.11 13.07
N CYS A 4 -81.94 1.68 14.24
CA CYS A 4 -80.80 2.59 14.34
C CYS A 4 -79.46 1.88 14.63
N ALA A 5 -79.46 0.66 15.22
CA ALA A 5 -78.24 -0.07 15.53
C ALA A 5 -77.55 -0.67 14.28
N ALA A 6 -78.36 -1.14 13.30
CA ALA A 6 -77.84 -1.75 12.07
C ALA A 6 -77.09 -0.74 11.14
N ARG A 7 -77.50 0.55 11.18
CA ARG A 7 -76.79 1.61 10.37
C ARG A 7 -75.47 2.07 10.98
N TYR A 8 -75.24 1.85 12.27
CA TYR A 8 -73.99 2.23 12.95
C TYR A 8 -72.89 1.15 12.74
N GLU A 9 -73.28 -0.12 12.75
CA GLU A 9 -72.35 -1.23 12.47
C GLU A 9 -71.89 -1.23 11.02
N ILE A 10 -72.74 -0.97 10.03
CA ILE A 10 -72.40 -0.93 8.60
C ILE A 10 -71.41 0.24 8.32
N ARG A 11 -71.57 1.40 8.96
CA ARG A 11 -70.65 2.51 8.83
C ARG A 11 -69.28 2.24 9.45
N ARG A 12 -69.22 1.51 10.56
CA ARG A 12 -67.94 1.09 11.17
C ARG A 12 -67.21 0.06 10.30
N LEU A 13 -67.93 -0.88 9.70
CA LEU A 13 -67.32 -1.90 8.81
C LEU A 13 -66.80 -1.27 7.51
N VAL A 14 -67.51 -0.31 6.92
CA VAL A 14 -67.05 0.41 5.72
C VAL A 14 -65.85 1.29 6.01
N CYS A 15 -65.79 1.96 7.18
CA CYS A 15 -64.63 2.75 7.58
C CYS A 15 -63.38 1.88 7.86
N ILE A 16 -63.56 0.69 8.47
CA ILE A 16 -62.44 -0.23 8.76
C ILE A 16 -61.93 -0.86 7.47
N VAL A 17 -62.78 -1.22 6.53
CA VAL A 17 -62.36 -1.75 5.20
C VAL A 17 -61.69 -0.68 4.36
N ALA A 18 -62.16 0.59 4.38
CA ALA A 18 -61.52 1.71 3.67
C ALA A 18 -60.16 2.06 4.25
N VAL A 19 -59.95 1.96 5.60
CA VAL A 19 -58.64 2.20 6.23
C VAL A 19 -57.66 1.04 5.97
N LEU A 20 -58.16 -0.20 5.91
CA LEU A 20 -57.34 -1.37 5.56
C LEU A 20 -56.93 -1.38 4.06
N PHE A 21 -57.75 -0.83 3.16
CA PHE A 21 -57.40 -0.69 1.75
C PHE A 21 -56.45 0.48 1.49
N LEU A 22 -56.44 1.54 2.33
CA LEU A 22 -55.48 2.62 2.24
C LEU A 22 -54.08 2.28 2.76
N PHE A 23 -53.95 1.26 3.62
CA PHE A 23 -52.65 0.74 4.06
C PHE A 23 -52.09 -0.36 3.13
N ALA A 24 -52.87 -0.93 2.21
CA ALA A 24 -52.42 -1.96 1.27
C ALA A 24 -51.89 -1.40 -0.06
N LEU A 25 -51.87 -0.09 -0.25
CA LEU A 25 -51.35 0.60 -1.42
C LEU A 25 -50.23 1.64 -1.06
N GLN A 26 -49.40 1.29 -0.09
CA GLN A 26 -48.06 1.85 -0.16
C GLN A 26 -47.32 1.05 -1.22
N PRO A 27 -46.92 1.65 -2.37
CA PRO A 27 -45.96 1.01 -3.24
C PRO A 27 -44.75 0.75 -2.34
N ALA A 28 -44.32 -0.49 -2.21
CA ALA A 28 -42.98 -0.77 -1.76
C ALA A 28 -42.11 0.10 -2.66
N ILE A 29 -41.52 1.16 -2.12
CA ILE A 29 -40.47 1.92 -2.78
C ILE A 29 -39.36 0.89 -2.89
N ALA A 30 -39.34 0.14 -4.00
CA ALA A 30 -38.23 -0.69 -4.38
C ALA A 30 -37.03 0.27 -4.36
N SER A 31 -36.07 0.05 -3.48
CA SER A 31 -34.85 0.85 -3.47
C SER A 31 -34.29 0.75 -4.88
N SER A 32 -34.18 1.90 -5.56
CA SER A 32 -33.65 1.93 -6.92
C SER A 32 -32.26 1.31 -6.90
N SER A 33 -31.96 0.45 -7.86
CA SER A 33 -30.64 -0.19 -7.95
C SER A 33 -29.54 0.87 -8.09
N VAL A 34 -28.29 0.54 -7.76
CA VAL A 34 -27.16 1.43 -8.01
C VAL A 34 -27.14 1.86 -9.49
N ALA A 35 -27.40 0.95 -10.40
CA ALA A 35 -27.46 1.27 -11.84
C ALA A 35 -28.54 2.32 -12.18
N ASP A 36 -29.74 2.20 -11.63
CA ASP A 36 -30.82 3.19 -11.85
C ASP A 36 -30.45 4.57 -11.29
N ARG A 37 -29.83 4.61 -10.12
CA ARG A 37 -29.35 5.86 -9.48
C ARG A 37 -28.27 6.53 -10.32
N VAL A 38 -27.34 5.74 -10.85
CA VAL A 38 -26.25 6.22 -11.71
C VAL A 38 -26.81 6.83 -12.98
N GLU A 39 -27.70 6.13 -13.71
CA GLU A 39 -28.26 6.65 -14.96
C GLU A 39 -29.13 7.90 -14.72
N ALA A 40 -29.91 7.91 -13.64
CA ALA A 40 -30.71 9.09 -13.27
C ALA A 40 -29.85 10.32 -12.95
N LEU A 41 -28.68 10.12 -12.32
CA LEU A 41 -27.76 11.22 -12.01
C LEU A 41 -26.99 11.66 -13.25
N LEU A 42 -26.48 10.71 -14.04
CA LEU A 42 -25.74 10.96 -15.28
C LEU A 42 -26.56 11.77 -16.30
N ALA A 43 -27.86 11.48 -16.40
CA ALA A 43 -28.78 12.20 -17.29
C ALA A 43 -28.98 13.69 -16.90
N GLN A 44 -28.71 14.05 -15.65
CA GLN A 44 -28.82 15.43 -15.18
C GLN A 44 -27.52 16.24 -15.33
N MET A 45 -26.39 15.57 -15.61
CA MET A 45 -25.07 16.21 -15.63
C MET A 45 -24.82 16.96 -16.94
N THR A 46 -24.26 18.17 -16.83
CA THR A 46 -23.67 18.88 -17.97
C THR A 46 -22.34 18.24 -18.38
N LEU A 47 -21.83 18.58 -19.56
CA LEU A 47 -20.52 18.10 -20.00
C LEU A 47 -19.40 18.53 -19.05
N GLU A 48 -19.45 19.77 -18.57
CA GLU A 48 -18.47 20.34 -17.64
C GLU A 48 -18.47 19.59 -16.31
N GLU A 49 -19.65 19.23 -15.78
CA GLU A 49 -19.77 18.44 -14.56
C GLU A 49 -19.25 17.00 -14.75
N LYS A 50 -19.49 16.40 -15.90
CA LYS A 50 -18.96 15.09 -16.26
C LYS A 50 -17.42 15.11 -16.30
N ILE A 51 -16.83 16.11 -16.96
CA ILE A 51 -15.38 16.29 -17.02
C ILE A 51 -14.81 16.57 -15.63
N GLY A 52 -15.49 17.35 -14.80
CA GLY A 52 -15.13 17.56 -13.40
C GLY A 52 -15.02 16.23 -12.63
N GLN A 53 -16.00 15.31 -12.81
CA GLN A 53 -15.93 13.99 -12.17
C GLN A 53 -14.74 13.14 -12.63
N MET A 54 -14.24 13.33 -13.84
CA MET A 54 -13.07 12.64 -14.39
C MET A 54 -11.74 13.27 -13.94
N THR A 55 -11.78 14.36 -13.19
CA THR A 55 -10.59 15.12 -12.73
C THR A 55 -10.30 14.81 -11.27
N GLN A 56 -9.07 14.34 -11.00
CA GLN A 56 -8.52 14.21 -9.66
C GLN A 56 -7.39 15.23 -9.49
N ALA A 57 -7.55 16.20 -8.59
CA ALA A 57 -6.56 17.23 -8.33
C ALA A 57 -5.84 16.99 -7.00
N ASP A 58 -4.52 17.31 -6.95
CA ASP A 58 -3.80 17.34 -5.68
C ASP A 58 -4.31 18.50 -4.80
N THR A 59 -4.52 18.26 -3.50
CA THR A 59 -5.03 19.26 -2.56
C THR A 59 -4.11 20.47 -2.42
N GLY A 60 -2.79 20.27 -2.58
CA GLY A 60 -1.78 21.34 -2.58
C GLY A 60 -1.78 22.15 -3.89
N ALA A 61 -2.28 21.58 -4.98
CA ALA A 61 -2.40 22.26 -6.27
C ALA A 61 -3.65 23.15 -6.36
N LEU A 62 -4.65 22.93 -5.50
CA LEU A 62 -5.85 23.75 -5.48
C LEU A 62 -5.51 25.17 -4.97
N LYS A 63 -5.62 26.17 -5.85
CA LYS A 63 -5.42 27.58 -5.48
C LYS A 63 -6.36 28.01 -4.37
N ASP A 64 -7.61 27.56 -4.47
CA ASP A 64 -8.66 27.73 -3.47
C ASP A 64 -9.50 26.44 -3.48
N LYS A 65 -9.80 25.90 -2.31
CA LYS A 65 -10.63 24.68 -2.21
C LYS A 65 -12.04 24.86 -2.79
N SER A 66 -12.51 26.11 -2.98
CA SER A 66 -13.75 26.41 -3.71
C SER A 66 -13.71 25.97 -5.18
N ASP A 67 -12.52 25.70 -5.76
CA ASP A 67 -12.37 25.14 -7.09
C ASP A 67 -12.98 23.74 -7.19
N ILE A 68 -13.04 22.99 -6.09
CA ILE A 68 -13.79 21.71 -6.00
C ILE A 68 -15.24 21.92 -6.45
N LYS A 69 -15.89 22.98 -5.92
CA LYS A 69 -17.27 23.33 -6.31
C LYS A 69 -17.32 23.88 -7.72
N LYS A 70 -16.42 24.80 -8.05
CA LYS A 70 -16.42 25.55 -9.32
C LYS A 70 -16.29 24.65 -10.53
N TYR A 71 -15.43 23.65 -10.44
CA TYR A 71 -15.16 22.70 -11.53
C TYR A 71 -15.83 21.34 -11.31
N ALA A 72 -16.67 21.19 -10.29
CA ALA A 72 -17.37 19.95 -9.94
C ALA A 72 -16.42 18.73 -9.87
N LEU A 73 -15.23 18.91 -9.26
CA LEU A 73 -14.19 17.89 -9.22
C LEU A 73 -14.71 16.58 -8.63
N GLY A 74 -14.38 15.47 -9.26
CA GLY A 74 -14.83 14.15 -8.84
C GLY A 74 -13.97 13.55 -7.73
N SER A 75 -12.73 13.99 -7.65
CA SER A 75 -11.75 13.48 -6.69
C SER A 75 -10.72 14.54 -6.34
N VAL A 76 -10.18 14.41 -5.13
CA VAL A 76 -8.92 15.04 -4.72
C VAL A 76 -7.99 13.97 -4.18
N LEU A 77 -6.69 14.27 -4.13
CA LEU A 77 -5.71 13.42 -3.47
C LEU A 77 -4.76 14.27 -2.62
N SER A 78 -4.12 13.64 -1.67
CA SER A 78 -2.93 14.17 -1.00
C SER A 78 -1.79 13.18 -1.13
N GLY A 79 -0.64 13.71 -1.48
CA GLY A 79 0.58 12.94 -1.64
C GLY A 79 1.73 13.91 -1.93
N GLY A 80 2.97 13.46 -1.75
CA GLY A 80 4.12 14.24 -2.16
C GLY A 80 4.27 15.63 -1.54
N GLY A 81 3.71 15.88 -0.34
CA GLY A 81 3.88 17.14 0.38
C GLY A 81 2.63 18.02 0.47
N SER A 82 1.45 17.51 0.12
CA SER A 82 0.17 18.19 0.33
C SER A 82 -0.52 17.82 1.66
N ASP A 83 0.28 17.48 2.66
CA ASP A 83 -0.15 17.09 3.99
C ASP A 83 -0.59 18.33 4.81
N PRO A 84 -1.48 18.16 5.81
CA PRO A 84 -1.72 19.21 6.79
C PRO A 84 -0.44 19.58 7.55
N PRO A 85 -0.24 20.85 7.95
CA PRO A 85 1.03 21.33 8.52
C PRO A 85 1.50 20.59 9.78
N ASP A 86 0.59 20.10 10.63
CA ASP A 86 0.92 19.34 11.84
C ASP A 86 0.80 17.83 11.66
N ASN A 87 0.36 17.38 10.50
CA ASN A 87 0.19 15.98 10.11
C ASN A 87 -0.58 15.10 11.12
N SER A 88 -1.37 15.72 12.01
CA SER A 88 -2.17 15.00 13.00
C SER A 88 -3.42 14.36 12.38
N PRO A 89 -3.94 13.25 12.94
CA PRO A 89 -5.20 12.66 12.48
C PRO A 89 -6.36 13.66 12.43
N GLN A 90 -6.41 14.59 13.39
CA GLN A 90 -7.46 15.61 13.49
C GLN A 90 -7.36 16.63 12.33
N SER A 91 -6.15 17.04 11.97
CA SER A 91 -5.95 17.96 10.86
C SER A 91 -6.24 17.32 9.51
N TRP A 92 -5.93 16.04 9.34
CA TRP A 92 -6.34 15.27 8.17
C TRP A 92 -7.86 15.15 8.06
N LEU A 93 -8.54 14.82 9.18
CA LEU A 93 -10.01 14.78 9.22
C LEU A 93 -10.62 16.14 8.85
N LYS A 94 -10.09 17.23 9.40
CA LYS A 94 -10.55 18.59 9.09
C LYS A 94 -10.38 18.93 7.61
N LEU A 95 -9.23 18.60 7.02
CA LEU A 95 -8.97 18.79 5.58
C LEU A 95 -9.96 18.00 4.72
N SER A 96 -10.20 16.73 5.06
CA SER A 96 -11.18 15.89 4.37
C SER A 96 -12.60 16.46 4.46
N GLN A 97 -13.02 16.88 5.66
CA GLN A 97 -14.33 17.50 5.88
C GLN A 97 -14.50 18.80 5.07
N GLU A 98 -13.46 19.62 5.00
CA GLU A 98 -13.46 20.86 4.22
C GLU A 98 -13.66 20.57 2.72
N CYS A 99 -12.89 19.61 2.16
CA CYS A 99 -13.02 19.20 0.75
C CYS A 99 -14.44 18.66 0.45
N GLN A 100 -14.96 17.77 1.29
CA GLN A 100 -16.33 17.23 1.14
C GLN A 100 -17.40 18.33 1.26
N SER A 101 -17.20 19.32 2.15
CA SER A 101 -18.11 20.46 2.27
C SER A 101 -18.18 21.29 0.98
N TRP A 102 -17.08 21.43 0.25
CA TRP A 102 -17.12 22.12 -1.05
C TRP A 102 -17.81 21.28 -2.12
N ALA A 103 -17.59 19.96 -2.17
CA ALA A 103 -18.27 19.06 -3.09
C ALA A 103 -19.79 19.05 -2.89
N SER A 104 -20.26 19.02 -1.64
CA SER A 104 -21.70 19.04 -1.31
C SER A 104 -22.43 20.32 -1.73
N ARG A 105 -21.68 21.40 -2.01
CA ARG A 105 -22.23 22.68 -2.50
C ARG A 105 -22.26 22.79 -4.03
N THR A 106 -21.86 21.76 -4.77
CA THR A 106 -22.07 21.69 -6.22
C THR A 106 -23.55 21.58 -6.53
N ARG A 107 -23.95 21.84 -7.77
CA ARG A 107 -25.37 21.75 -8.19
C ARG A 107 -26.01 20.39 -7.92
N LEU A 108 -25.22 19.31 -8.10
CA LEU A 108 -25.69 17.93 -7.92
C LEU A 108 -25.24 17.34 -6.57
N GLY A 109 -24.41 18.02 -5.81
CA GLY A 109 -23.95 17.57 -4.50
C GLY A 109 -23.20 16.23 -4.52
N ILE A 110 -22.51 15.90 -5.63
CA ILE A 110 -21.80 14.62 -5.77
C ILE A 110 -20.58 14.61 -4.84
N PRO A 111 -20.48 13.63 -3.90
CA PRO A 111 -19.36 13.55 -2.98
C PRO A 111 -18.03 13.24 -3.66
N LEU A 112 -16.91 13.62 -3.03
CA LEU A 112 -15.56 13.33 -3.52
C LEU A 112 -15.11 11.90 -3.20
N LEU A 113 -14.29 11.34 -4.08
CA LEU A 113 -13.29 10.35 -3.71
C LEU A 113 -12.04 11.10 -3.24
N TYR A 114 -11.54 10.79 -2.03
CA TYR A 114 -10.30 11.38 -1.51
C TYR A 114 -9.23 10.29 -1.49
N GLY A 115 -8.25 10.41 -2.38
CA GLY A 115 -7.18 9.45 -2.58
C GLY A 115 -5.91 9.75 -1.78
N ILE A 116 -5.20 8.69 -1.36
CA ILE A 116 -3.89 8.75 -0.71
C ILE A 116 -3.10 7.46 -0.94
N ASP A 117 -1.77 7.54 -0.87
CA ASP A 117 -0.89 6.36 -0.89
C ASP A 117 -0.75 5.76 0.52
N ALA A 118 -1.79 5.07 1.00
CA ALA A 118 -1.73 4.26 2.21
C ALA A 118 -1.28 2.84 1.85
N VAL A 119 0.00 2.68 1.49
CA VAL A 119 0.54 1.48 0.86
C VAL A 119 1.06 0.43 1.86
N HIS A 120 1.34 0.83 3.11
CA HIS A 120 1.72 -0.07 4.20
C HIS A 120 1.21 0.41 5.57
N GLY A 121 -0.07 0.64 5.68
CA GLY A 121 -0.77 1.33 6.76
C GLY A 121 -1.21 2.71 6.30
N HIS A 122 -1.78 3.51 7.20
CA HIS A 122 -2.07 4.91 6.90
C HIS A 122 -0.79 5.76 7.04
N ASN A 123 0.22 5.39 6.28
CA ASN A 123 1.63 5.76 6.41
C ASN A 123 1.95 7.26 6.27
N ASN A 124 0.99 8.07 5.83
CA ASN A 124 1.17 9.53 5.71
C ASN A 124 0.80 10.29 6.99
N VAL A 125 0.17 9.64 7.97
CA VAL A 125 -0.39 10.28 9.17
C VAL A 125 0.46 10.00 10.39
N ASP A 126 0.83 11.05 11.14
CA ASP A 126 1.57 10.89 12.39
C ASP A 126 0.79 10.05 13.40
N GLY A 127 1.48 9.09 14.00
CA GLY A 127 0.92 8.19 15.01
C GLY A 127 0.11 7.01 14.47
N ALA A 128 -0.24 6.96 13.19
CA ALA A 128 -0.86 5.81 12.57
C ALA A 128 0.07 4.58 12.59
N VAL A 129 -0.51 3.39 12.47
CA VAL A 129 0.28 2.16 12.41
C VAL A 129 0.88 2.00 11.03
N ILE A 130 2.19 1.84 10.97
CA ILE A 130 2.93 1.55 9.75
C ILE A 130 3.32 0.09 9.76
N PHE A 131 2.72 -0.69 8.85
CA PHE A 131 2.97 -2.12 8.70
C PHE A 131 4.27 -2.40 7.95
N PRO A 132 4.79 -3.65 8.00
CA PRO A 132 5.83 -4.05 7.06
C PRO A 132 5.41 -3.80 5.61
N HIS A 133 6.36 -3.37 4.78
CA HIS A 133 6.13 -3.30 3.34
C HIS A 133 5.79 -4.68 2.74
N ASN A 134 5.16 -4.68 1.57
CA ASN A 134 4.64 -5.89 0.94
C ASN A 134 5.66 -7.03 0.79
N ILE A 135 6.93 -6.73 0.54
CA ILE A 135 7.97 -7.78 0.50
C ILE A 135 8.08 -8.54 1.84
N GLY A 136 7.93 -7.86 2.97
CA GLY A 136 7.85 -8.48 4.29
C GLY A 136 6.58 -9.31 4.46
N LEU A 137 5.43 -8.78 4.04
CA LEU A 137 4.16 -9.54 4.05
C LEU A 137 4.22 -10.75 3.11
N GLY A 138 4.92 -10.64 1.98
CA GLY A 138 5.25 -11.74 1.08
C GLY A 138 6.07 -12.82 1.75
N ALA A 139 7.02 -12.45 2.62
CA ALA A 139 7.79 -13.40 3.41
C ALA A 139 6.94 -14.09 4.49
N ALA A 140 5.95 -13.41 5.04
CA ALA A 140 5.00 -13.99 6.01
C ALA A 140 4.07 -15.04 5.36
N ARG A 141 3.73 -14.92 4.08
CA ARG A 141 2.86 -15.85 3.32
C ARG A 141 1.53 -16.14 4.02
N ASN A 142 0.96 -15.14 4.67
CA ASN A 142 -0.26 -15.31 5.46
C ASN A 142 -1.36 -14.36 4.95
N PRO A 143 -2.24 -14.82 4.05
CA PRO A 143 -3.31 -13.99 3.50
C PRO A 143 -4.26 -13.43 4.56
N ALA A 144 -4.58 -14.20 5.59
CA ALA A 144 -5.47 -13.75 6.67
C ALA A 144 -4.83 -12.60 7.48
N LEU A 145 -3.51 -12.60 7.64
CA LEU A 145 -2.80 -11.52 8.32
C LEU A 145 -2.71 -10.26 7.44
N VAL A 146 -2.49 -10.43 6.12
CA VAL A 146 -2.53 -9.33 5.15
C VAL A 146 -3.91 -8.67 5.13
N GLU A 147 -4.98 -9.47 5.12
CA GLU A 147 -6.36 -8.97 5.18
C GLU A 147 -6.63 -8.16 6.46
N LYS A 148 -6.15 -8.65 7.63
CA LYS A 148 -6.25 -7.90 8.90
C LYS A 148 -5.47 -6.59 8.87
N ALA A 149 -4.25 -6.59 8.34
CA ALA A 149 -3.42 -5.38 8.22
C ALA A 149 -4.11 -4.34 7.31
N ALA A 150 -4.61 -4.77 6.16
CA ALA A 150 -5.37 -3.95 5.23
C ALA A 150 -6.68 -3.41 5.85
N ARG A 151 -7.38 -4.23 6.66
CA ARG A 151 -8.58 -3.81 7.38
C ARG A 151 -8.29 -2.71 8.40
N ILE A 152 -7.17 -2.82 9.12
CA ILE A 152 -6.74 -1.77 10.06
C ILE A 152 -6.38 -0.50 9.28
N THR A 153 -5.65 -0.62 8.17
CA THR A 153 -5.35 0.52 7.29
C THR A 153 -6.63 1.24 6.87
N ALA A 154 -7.65 0.50 6.40
CA ALA A 154 -8.94 1.07 6.02
C ALA A 154 -9.62 1.82 7.18
N ARG A 155 -9.61 1.25 8.39
CA ARG A 155 -10.20 1.87 9.58
C ARG A 155 -9.47 3.17 9.98
N GLU A 156 -8.14 3.18 9.92
CA GLU A 156 -7.36 4.37 10.23
C GLU A 156 -7.55 5.46 9.16
N MET A 157 -7.67 5.09 7.88
CA MET A 157 -8.02 6.00 6.80
C MET A 157 -9.41 6.61 6.98
N ALA A 158 -10.42 5.78 7.25
CA ALA A 158 -11.77 6.25 7.52
C ALA A 158 -11.82 7.21 8.73
N GLY A 159 -10.94 7.00 9.72
CA GLY A 159 -10.75 7.88 10.87
C GLY A 159 -10.24 9.29 10.51
N THR A 160 -9.63 9.46 9.35
CA THR A 160 -9.23 10.76 8.80
C THR A 160 -10.19 11.25 7.69
N GLY A 161 -11.28 10.52 7.43
CA GLY A 161 -12.25 10.84 6.40
C GLY A 161 -11.79 10.55 4.97
N ILE A 162 -10.66 9.86 4.80
CA ILE A 162 -10.12 9.46 3.50
C ILE A 162 -10.73 8.13 3.10
N ASN A 163 -11.24 8.04 1.87
CA ASN A 163 -12.06 6.92 1.41
C ASN A 163 -11.49 6.15 0.19
N TRP A 164 -10.29 6.49 -0.27
CA TRP A 164 -9.63 5.81 -1.38
C TRP A 164 -8.13 5.66 -1.12
N THR A 165 -7.58 4.45 -1.23
CA THR A 165 -6.13 4.22 -1.20
C THR A 165 -5.62 3.73 -2.54
N PHE A 166 -4.41 4.19 -2.91
CA PHE A 166 -3.68 3.69 -4.08
C PHE A 166 -2.88 2.44 -3.72
N ALA A 167 -3.58 1.42 -3.19
CA ALA A 167 -3.07 0.11 -2.79
C ALA A 167 -4.15 -0.98 -3.02
N PRO A 168 -3.75 -2.27 -3.21
CA PRO A 168 -2.41 -2.82 -3.15
C PRO A 168 -1.59 -2.67 -4.45
N CYS A 169 -0.26 -2.63 -4.32
CA CYS A 169 0.63 -2.86 -5.45
C CYS A 169 0.67 -4.36 -5.77
N LEU A 170 0.30 -4.72 -7.01
CA LEU A 170 0.26 -6.09 -7.52
C LEU A 170 1.41 -6.38 -8.50
N ALA A 171 2.42 -5.52 -8.54
CA ALA A 171 3.61 -5.74 -9.34
C ALA A 171 4.28 -7.07 -8.97
N VAL A 172 4.69 -7.82 -9.99
CA VAL A 172 5.47 -9.04 -9.85
C VAL A 172 6.93 -8.68 -10.16
N ALA A 173 7.70 -8.33 -9.12
CA ALA A 173 9.03 -7.78 -9.28
C ALA A 173 10.04 -8.84 -9.73
N GLN A 174 10.40 -8.86 -11.00
CA GLN A 174 11.33 -9.84 -11.55
C GLN A 174 12.80 -9.46 -11.29
N ASP A 175 13.11 -8.16 -11.22
CA ASP A 175 14.46 -7.65 -11.01
C ASP A 175 14.59 -6.89 -9.69
N ALA A 176 15.51 -7.33 -8.81
CA ALA A 176 15.75 -6.67 -7.52
C ALA A 176 16.43 -5.30 -7.65
N ARG A 177 16.94 -4.94 -8.83
CA ARG A 177 17.52 -3.62 -9.10
C ARG A 177 16.46 -2.52 -9.14
N TRP A 178 15.20 -2.90 -9.41
CA TRP A 178 14.06 -1.99 -9.43
C TRP A 178 13.78 -1.36 -8.06
N GLY A 179 13.68 -0.03 -8.00
CA GLY A 179 13.54 0.74 -6.77
C GLY A 179 12.25 0.44 -6.00
N ARG A 180 11.23 -0.10 -6.67
CA ARG A 180 9.94 -0.45 -6.05
C ARG A 180 9.81 -1.93 -5.68
N THR A 181 10.91 -2.68 -5.66
CA THR A 181 10.90 -4.12 -5.32
C THR A 181 10.17 -4.40 -4.00
N TYR A 182 10.32 -3.55 -2.98
CA TYR A 182 9.68 -3.75 -1.68
C TYR A 182 8.15 -3.52 -1.68
N GLU A 183 7.62 -2.80 -2.68
CA GLU A 183 6.18 -2.62 -2.86
C GLU A 183 5.52 -3.88 -3.42
N SER A 184 6.28 -4.79 -4.02
CA SER A 184 5.82 -6.11 -4.48
C SER A 184 5.81 -7.12 -3.34
N PHE A 185 4.78 -7.98 -3.32
CA PHE A 185 4.76 -9.12 -2.40
C PHE A 185 5.80 -10.18 -2.75
N SER A 186 6.07 -10.40 -4.05
CA SER A 186 6.92 -11.49 -4.53
C SER A 186 7.27 -11.33 -6.00
N ASP A 187 8.24 -12.12 -6.47
CA ASP A 187 8.47 -12.42 -7.88
C ASP A 187 7.62 -13.61 -8.39
N SER A 188 6.85 -14.28 -7.49
CA SER A 188 5.86 -15.29 -7.87
C SER A 188 4.51 -14.64 -8.14
N PRO A 189 3.95 -14.79 -9.36
CA PRO A 189 2.62 -14.31 -9.68
C PRO A 189 1.54 -14.85 -8.75
N GLU A 190 1.64 -16.12 -8.35
CA GLU A 190 0.65 -16.79 -7.51
C GLU A 190 0.62 -16.20 -6.11
N LEU A 191 1.80 -15.96 -5.50
CA LEU A 191 1.88 -15.36 -4.17
C LEU A 191 1.45 -13.90 -4.18
N ALA A 192 1.83 -13.13 -5.21
CA ALA A 192 1.37 -11.75 -5.38
C ALA A 192 -0.16 -11.68 -5.56
N ALA A 193 -0.74 -12.59 -6.34
CA ALA A 193 -2.17 -12.70 -6.57
C ALA A 193 -2.95 -13.02 -5.28
N GLU A 194 -2.50 -14.00 -4.51
CA GLU A 194 -3.14 -14.44 -3.27
C GLU A 194 -3.15 -13.33 -2.21
N LEU A 195 -1.99 -12.71 -1.97
CA LEU A 195 -1.83 -11.66 -0.96
C LEU A 195 -2.48 -10.35 -1.39
N GLY A 196 -2.40 -10.02 -2.68
CA GLY A 196 -3.07 -8.85 -3.24
C GLY A 196 -4.60 -8.93 -3.11
N ALA A 197 -5.19 -10.09 -3.39
CA ALA A 197 -6.61 -10.33 -3.19
C ALA A 197 -7.03 -10.21 -1.72
N ALA A 198 -6.20 -10.69 -0.79
CA ALA A 198 -6.42 -10.54 0.65
C ALA A 198 -6.37 -9.06 1.07
N ALA A 199 -5.43 -8.27 0.52
CA ALA A 199 -5.36 -6.84 0.78
C ALA A 199 -6.62 -6.11 0.27
N VAL A 200 -7.14 -6.44 -0.91
CA VAL A 200 -8.40 -5.88 -1.44
C VAL A 200 -9.57 -6.17 -0.50
N ARG A 201 -9.73 -7.41 -0.03
CA ARG A 201 -10.79 -7.77 0.92
C ARG A 201 -10.65 -7.01 2.25
N GLY A 202 -9.43 -6.85 2.74
CA GLY A 202 -9.19 -6.08 3.95
C GLY A 202 -9.57 -4.60 3.81
N LEU A 203 -9.25 -3.97 2.68
CA LEU A 203 -9.57 -2.57 2.41
C LEU A 203 -11.07 -2.34 2.17
N GLN A 204 -11.70 -3.13 1.31
CA GLN A 204 -13.06 -2.90 0.84
C GLN A 204 -14.13 -3.69 1.61
N GLY A 205 -13.75 -4.73 2.38
CA GLY A 205 -14.68 -5.76 2.77
C GLY A 205 -15.10 -6.61 1.56
N HIS A 206 -16.18 -7.35 1.69
CA HIS A 206 -16.65 -8.20 0.59
C HIS A 206 -17.41 -7.42 -0.50
N ASP A 207 -18.12 -6.34 -0.11
CA ASP A 207 -19.02 -5.58 -0.99
C ASP A 207 -19.19 -4.11 -0.55
N PHE A 208 -18.21 -3.52 0.10
CA PHE A 208 -18.26 -2.20 0.74
C PHE A 208 -19.28 -2.02 1.87
N SER A 209 -20.05 -3.06 2.23
CA SER A 209 -21.07 -2.99 3.28
C SER A 209 -20.48 -2.93 4.70
N GLU A 210 -19.22 -3.29 4.86
CA GLU A 210 -18.56 -3.27 6.15
C GLU A 210 -18.24 -1.82 6.60
N PRO A 211 -18.45 -1.49 7.88
CA PRO A 211 -18.11 -0.18 8.41
C PRO A 211 -16.63 0.16 8.17
N ALA A 212 -16.35 1.39 7.78
CA ALA A 212 -15.01 1.88 7.46
C ALA A 212 -14.31 1.15 6.29
N SER A 213 -15.07 0.63 5.32
CA SER A 213 -14.53 0.21 4.03
C SER A 213 -14.02 1.41 3.24
N VAL A 214 -12.89 1.22 2.54
CA VAL A 214 -12.30 2.23 1.65
C VAL A 214 -12.08 1.62 0.27
N LEU A 215 -12.12 2.44 -0.75
CA LEU A 215 -11.84 2.01 -2.12
C LEU A 215 -10.38 1.57 -2.25
N ALA A 216 -10.15 0.35 -2.71
CA ALA A 216 -8.83 -0.17 -3.06
C ALA A 216 -8.48 0.16 -4.52
N CYS A 217 -7.19 0.24 -4.82
CA CYS A 217 -6.68 0.46 -6.17
C CYS A 217 -5.59 -0.56 -6.49
N ALA A 218 -5.87 -1.51 -7.37
CA ALA A 218 -4.85 -2.44 -7.86
C ALA A 218 -3.88 -1.71 -8.80
N LYS A 219 -2.57 -1.72 -8.46
CA LYS A 219 -1.55 -0.95 -9.18
C LYS A 219 -0.25 -1.74 -9.37
N HIS A 220 0.58 -1.41 -10.37
CA HIS A 220 0.30 -0.52 -11.51
C HIS A 220 0.06 -1.36 -12.74
N PHE A 221 -1.08 -1.24 -13.35
CA PHE A 221 -1.53 -2.06 -14.50
C PHE A 221 -0.83 -1.63 -15.78
N VAL A 222 0.02 -2.49 -16.43
CA VAL A 222 0.45 -3.82 -16.03
C VAL A 222 1.90 -4.06 -16.51
N GLY A 223 2.69 -4.72 -15.66
CA GLY A 223 4.04 -5.17 -16.04
C GLY A 223 5.19 -4.28 -15.52
N ASP A 224 4.92 -3.34 -14.63
CA ASP A 224 5.91 -2.45 -14.01
C ASP A 224 7.06 -3.18 -13.31
N GLY A 225 6.78 -4.33 -12.66
CA GLY A 225 7.81 -5.18 -12.04
C GLY A 225 8.67 -5.98 -13.02
N GLY A 226 8.43 -5.88 -14.33
CA GLY A 226 9.14 -6.60 -15.42
C GLY A 226 9.94 -5.68 -16.36
N THR A 227 10.19 -4.43 -15.97
CA THR A 227 10.96 -3.49 -16.79
C THR A 227 12.40 -3.93 -16.98
N GLN A 228 12.95 -3.69 -18.16
CA GLN A 228 14.33 -4.03 -18.47
C GLN A 228 15.30 -3.37 -17.50
N ASP A 229 16.29 -4.14 -17.04
CA ASP A 229 17.36 -3.71 -16.12
C ASP A 229 16.85 -3.15 -14.76
N GLY A 230 15.60 -3.43 -14.42
CA GLY A 230 14.98 -2.91 -13.20
C GLY A 230 14.85 -1.39 -13.18
N VAL A 231 14.71 -0.75 -14.34
CA VAL A 231 14.56 0.70 -14.44
C VAL A 231 13.10 1.06 -14.18
N ASP A 232 12.86 1.85 -13.15
CA ASP A 232 11.51 2.33 -12.83
C ASP A 232 10.94 3.17 -13.97
N ARG A 233 9.63 3.03 -14.26
CA ARG A 233 8.93 3.64 -15.41
C ARG A 233 9.49 3.22 -16.77
N GLY A 234 10.35 2.20 -16.81
CA GLY A 234 11.03 1.71 -18.01
C GLY A 234 10.13 0.93 -18.97
N ASN A 235 10.74 0.21 -19.88
CA ASN A 235 10.04 -0.58 -20.89
C ASN A 235 10.04 -2.07 -20.49
N THR A 236 8.87 -2.68 -20.43
CA THR A 236 8.69 -4.13 -20.25
C THR A 236 8.64 -4.76 -21.63
N VAL A 237 9.67 -5.54 -21.95
CA VAL A 237 9.81 -6.21 -23.26
C VAL A 237 9.48 -7.69 -23.10
N LEU A 238 8.23 -8.04 -23.36
CA LEU A 238 7.69 -9.39 -23.20
C LEU A 238 6.69 -9.68 -24.31
N ASP A 239 6.60 -10.93 -24.76
CA ASP A 239 5.45 -11.38 -25.52
C ASP A 239 4.18 -11.36 -24.64
N GLU A 240 3.02 -11.34 -25.29
CA GLU A 240 1.74 -11.24 -24.59
C GLU A 240 1.47 -12.44 -23.66
N ALA A 241 1.83 -13.65 -24.08
CA ALA A 241 1.61 -14.84 -23.28
C ALA A 241 2.39 -14.76 -21.95
N THR A 242 3.62 -14.28 -22.01
CA THR A 242 4.47 -14.04 -20.83
C THR A 242 3.92 -12.90 -19.97
N LEU A 243 3.51 -11.78 -20.56
CA LEU A 243 2.86 -10.67 -19.84
C LEU A 243 1.62 -11.15 -19.07
N ARG A 244 0.77 -11.93 -19.74
CA ARG A 244 -0.47 -12.49 -19.15
C ARG A 244 -0.15 -13.46 -18.02
N LYS A 245 0.78 -14.38 -18.23
CA LYS A 245 1.14 -15.42 -17.26
C LYS A 245 1.83 -14.85 -16.02
N THR A 246 2.70 -13.85 -16.18
CA THR A 246 3.53 -13.33 -15.09
C THR A 246 2.88 -12.12 -14.41
N HIS A 247 2.52 -11.11 -15.17
CA HIS A 247 2.09 -9.84 -14.59
C HIS A 247 0.58 -9.69 -14.48
N LEU A 248 -0.17 -10.06 -15.54
CA LEU A 248 -1.62 -9.96 -15.51
C LEU A 248 -2.27 -10.96 -14.55
N ALA A 249 -1.68 -12.14 -14.39
CA ALA A 249 -2.17 -13.18 -13.48
C ALA A 249 -2.33 -12.68 -12.04
N ALA A 250 -1.46 -11.77 -11.58
CA ALA A 250 -1.54 -11.19 -10.24
C ALA A 250 -2.81 -10.35 -10.01
N TYR A 251 -3.42 -9.81 -11.07
CA TYR A 251 -4.65 -9.00 -10.99
C TYR A 251 -5.93 -9.83 -10.95
N LEU A 252 -5.93 -11.04 -11.50
CA LEU A 252 -7.16 -11.81 -11.68
C LEU A 252 -7.93 -12.07 -10.36
N PRO A 253 -7.27 -12.49 -9.26
CA PRO A 253 -7.98 -12.65 -7.98
C PRO A 253 -8.45 -11.33 -7.37
N ALA A 254 -7.73 -10.22 -7.55
CA ALA A 254 -8.16 -8.89 -7.09
C ALA A 254 -9.43 -8.44 -7.85
N LEU A 255 -9.48 -8.62 -9.17
CA LEU A 255 -10.65 -8.34 -10.00
C LEU A 255 -11.84 -9.22 -9.58
N LYS A 256 -11.62 -10.51 -9.34
CA LYS A 256 -12.66 -11.44 -8.84
C LYS A 256 -13.21 -11.06 -7.47
N ASN A 257 -12.39 -10.44 -6.60
CA ASN A 257 -12.79 -9.91 -5.31
C ASN A 257 -13.37 -8.49 -5.39
N GLY A 258 -13.68 -8.00 -6.60
CA GLY A 258 -14.42 -6.75 -6.80
C GLY A 258 -13.60 -5.50 -6.49
N VAL A 259 -12.26 -5.49 -6.75
CA VAL A 259 -11.49 -4.26 -6.60
C VAL A 259 -12.14 -3.12 -7.39
N GLY A 260 -12.41 -1.99 -6.73
CA GLY A 260 -13.21 -0.92 -7.31
C GLY A 260 -12.43 0.05 -8.19
N SER A 261 -11.08 0.04 -8.12
CA SER A 261 -10.26 0.86 -9.03
C SER A 261 -8.98 0.15 -9.45
N VAL A 262 -8.47 0.53 -10.62
CA VAL A 262 -7.18 0.08 -11.18
C VAL A 262 -6.41 1.30 -11.63
N MET A 263 -5.13 1.40 -11.26
CA MET A 263 -4.24 2.47 -11.72
C MET A 263 -3.31 1.94 -12.80
N THR A 264 -3.22 2.68 -13.92
CA THR A 264 -2.30 2.35 -15.01
C THR A 264 -0.86 2.66 -14.63
N SER A 265 0.10 1.90 -15.19
CA SER A 265 1.53 2.09 -14.90
C SER A 265 2.16 3.17 -15.76
N PHE A 266 3.20 3.83 -15.23
CA PHE A 266 4.10 4.69 -16.00
C PHE A 266 4.94 3.95 -17.05
N SER A 267 5.15 2.63 -16.86
CA SER A 267 5.98 1.84 -17.76
C SER A 267 5.40 1.75 -19.16
N SER A 268 6.22 1.28 -20.07
CA SER A 268 5.79 0.91 -21.42
C SER A 268 5.74 -0.62 -21.55
N TRP A 269 4.88 -1.12 -22.41
CA TRP A 269 4.95 -2.50 -22.89
C TRP A 269 5.33 -2.48 -24.38
N ASN A 270 6.49 -3.10 -24.70
CA ASN A 270 7.04 -3.15 -26.05
C ASN A 270 7.10 -1.75 -26.72
N GLY A 271 7.49 -0.73 -25.94
CA GLY A 271 7.68 0.64 -26.40
C GLY A 271 6.43 1.54 -26.34
N LEU A 272 5.24 1.00 -26.05
CA LEU A 272 4.01 1.78 -25.94
C LEU A 272 3.68 2.10 -24.47
N LYS A 273 3.58 3.38 -24.13
CA LYS A 273 3.21 3.86 -22.79
C LYS A 273 1.81 3.37 -22.40
N LEU A 274 1.69 2.84 -21.17
CA LEU A 274 0.48 2.16 -20.72
C LEU A 274 -0.71 3.10 -20.52
N HIS A 275 -0.50 4.37 -20.17
CA HIS A 275 -1.59 5.35 -20.06
C HIS A 275 -2.34 5.60 -21.39
N GLY A 276 -1.71 5.35 -22.54
CA GLY A 276 -2.33 5.42 -23.87
C GLY A 276 -2.64 4.05 -24.50
N HIS A 277 -2.51 2.96 -23.75
CA HIS A 277 -2.55 1.61 -24.31
C HIS A 277 -3.97 1.04 -24.37
N LYS A 278 -4.73 1.42 -25.40
CA LYS A 278 -6.14 1.04 -25.57
C LYS A 278 -6.38 -0.47 -25.47
N TYR A 279 -5.54 -1.29 -26.12
CA TYR A 279 -5.70 -2.75 -26.08
C TYR A 279 -5.69 -3.29 -24.66
N LEU A 280 -4.73 -2.89 -23.82
CA LEU A 280 -4.65 -3.39 -22.43
C LEU A 280 -5.74 -2.82 -21.54
N ILE A 281 -6.08 -1.54 -21.67
CA ILE A 281 -7.07 -0.89 -20.80
C ILE A 281 -8.50 -1.25 -21.23
N THR A 282 -8.81 -1.06 -22.51
CA THR A 282 -10.18 -1.22 -23.00
C THR A 282 -10.49 -2.67 -23.38
N ASP A 283 -9.65 -3.27 -24.25
CA ASP A 283 -10.03 -4.57 -24.81
C ASP A 283 -9.77 -5.70 -23.81
N ILE A 284 -8.64 -5.67 -23.08
CA ILE A 284 -8.32 -6.69 -22.07
C ILE A 284 -9.00 -6.39 -20.73
N LEU A 285 -8.64 -5.29 -20.04
CA LEU A 285 -9.11 -5.06 -18.66
C LEU A 285 -10.63 -4.87 -18.60
N LYS A 286 -11.18 -3.95 -19.39
CA LYS A 286 -12.62 -3.66 -19.36
C LYS A 286 -13.44 -4.67 -20.16
N GLY A 287 -12.95 -5.14 -21.32
CA GLY A 287 -13.64 -6.06 -22.23
C GLY A 287 -13.50 -7.52 -21.78
N GLU A 288 -12.33 -8.13 -21.99
CA GLU A 288 -12.10 -9.56 -21.76
C GLU A 288 -12.27 -9.93 -20.26
N LEU A 289 -11.65 -9.16 -19.36
CA LEU A 289 -11.69 -9.42 -17.92
C LEU A 289 -12.95 -8.86 -17.24
N GLY A 290 -13.74 -8.06 -17.96
CA GLY A 290 -15.03 -7.56 -17.50
C GLY A 290 -14.96 -6.59 -16.33
N PHE A 291 -13.84 -5.87 -16.13
CA PHE A 291 -13.67 -4.92 -15.03
C PHE A 291 -14.73 -3.83 -15.05
N LYS A 292 -15.44 -3.66 -13.93
CA LYS A 292 -16.57 -2.72 -13.79
C LYS A 292 -16.20 -1.44 -13.05
N GLY A 293 -15.13 -1.44 -12.25
CA GLY A 293 -14.65 -0.27 -11.52
C GLY A 293 -14.07 0.81 -12.43
N LEU A 294 -13.50 1.84 -11.83
CA LEU A 294 -12.86 2.95 -12.55
C LEU A 294 -11.37 2.68 -12.81
N VAL A 295 -10.87 3.16 -13.95
CA VAL A 295 -9.44 3.18 -14.30
C VAL A 295 -8.91 4.59 -14.10
N VAL A 296 -7.91 4.75 -13.24
CA VAL A 296 -7.25 6.03 -12.95
C VAL A 296 -5.84 6.06 -13.55
N SER A 297 -5.38 7.23 -13.97
CA SER A 297 -3.97 7.43 -14.32
C SER A 297 -3.11 7.43 -13.05
N ASP A 298 -1.80 7.24 -13.20
CA ASP A 298 -0.83 7.58 -12.18
C ASP A 298 -0.56 9.11 -12.16
N TRP A 299 0.25 9.59 -11.24
CA TRP A 299 0.61 10.99 -11.00
C TRP A 299 1.19 11.67 -12.24
N ALA A 300 0.44 12.61 -12.84
CA ALA A 300 0.75 13.20 -14.14
C ALA A 300 1.05 12.17 -15.26
N GLY A 301 0.50 10.95 -15.16
CA GLY A 301 0.89 9.84 -16.04
C GLY A 301 0.58 10.06 -17.52
N ILE A 302 -0.43 10.87 -17.84
CA ILE A 302 -0.72 11.23 -19.23
C ILE A 302 0.32 12.19 -19.82
N ASP A 303 1.06 12.94 -19.00
CA ASP A 303 2.08 13.89 -19.45
C ASP A 303 3.28 13.16 -20.08
N GLU A 304 3.46 11.87 -19.77
CA GLU A 304 4.52 11.04 -20.36
C GLU A 304 4.17 10.45 -21.73
N LEU A 305 2.96 10.69 -22.23
CA LEU A 305 2.59 10.25 -23.57
C LEU A 305 3.31 11.11 -24.65
N PRO A 306 3.68 10.52 -25.81
CA PRO A 306 4.52 11.18 -26.81
C PRO A 306 3.73 12.20 -27.67
N HIS A 307 2.94 13.07 -27.04
CA HIS A 307 2.10 14.09 -27.69
C HIS A 307 2.20 15.41 -26.95
N ASP A 308 1.64 16.49 -27.50
CA ASP A 308 1.34 17.67 -26.69
C ASP A 308 0.26 17.32 -25.64
N TYR A 309 0.09 18.17 -24.64
CA TYR A 309 -0.81 17.84 -23.51
C TYR A 309 -2.25 17.54 -23.96
N LYS A 310 -2.75 18.28 -24.95
CA LYS A 310 -4.09 18.05 -25.51
C LYS A 310 -4.18 16.71 -26.24
N GLY A 311 -3.18 16.38 -27.03
CA GLY A 311 -3.07 15.07 -27.68
C GLY A 311 -2.91 13.92 -26.69
N SER A 312 -2.19 14.14 -25.60
CA SER A 312 -2.05 13.19 -24.49
C SER A 312 -3.37 12.93 -23.76
N ILE A 313 -4.15 13.97 -23.51
CA ILE A 313 -5.53 13.84 -22.98
C ILE A 313 -6.40 13.00 -23.92
N GLU A 314 -6.39 13.33 -25.22
CA GLU A 314 -7.16 12.58 -26.24
C GLU A 314 -6.76 11.11 -26.25
N ALA A 315 -5.46 10.82 -26.30
CA ALA A 315 -4.95 9.45 -26.33
C ALA A 315 -5.32 8.66 -25.07
N GLY A 316 -5.11 9.22 -23.88
CA GLY A 316 -5.40 8.56 -22.62
C GLY A 316 -6.89 8.31 -22.39
N ILE A 317 -7.75 9.29 -22.65
CA ILE A 317 -9.21 9.15 -22.50
C ILE A 317 -9.77 8.14 -23.50
N ASN A 318 -9.35 8.20 -24.76
CA ASN A 318 -9.78 7.24 -25.78
C ASN A 318 -9.18 5.84 -25.58
N ALA A 319 -8.04 5.72 -24.88
CA ALA A 319 -7.50 4.42 -24.45
C ALA A 319 -8.34 3.78 -23.34
N GLY A 320 -9.15 4.56 -22.62
CA GLY A 320 -10.06 4.01 -21.59
C GLY A 320 -9.81 4.52 -20.17
N LEU A 321 -8.98 5.54 -19.95
CA LEU A 321 -8.86 6.18 -18.64
C LEU A 321 -10.19 6.83 -18.25
N ASP A 322 -10.64 6.60 -17.03
CA ASP A 322 -11.90 7.14 -16.51
C ASP A 322 -11.66 8.37 -15.63
N MET A 323 -10.54 8.40 -14.92
CA MET A 323 -10.13 9.53 -14.09
C MET A 323 -8.65 9.82 -14.32
N VAL A 324 -8.30 11.11 -14.35
CA VAL A 324 -6.91 11.55 -14.54
C VAL A 324 -6.42 12.26 -13.30
N MET A 325 -5.27 11.80 -12.79
CA MET A 325 -4.56 12.39 -11.65
C MET A 325 -3.72 13.57 -12.16
N VAL A 326 -4.14 14.79 -11.79
CA VAL A 326 -3.52 16.03 -12.23
C VAL A 326 -2.92 16.76 -11.03
N PRO A 327 -1.59 16.66 -10.82
CA PRO A 327 -0.93 17.24 -9.66
C PRO A 327 -0.72 18.76 -9.76
N ASN A 328 -0.79 19.33 -10.97
CA ASN A 328 -0.44 20.71 -11.21
C ASN A 328 -1.64 21.65 -11.05
N GLY A 329 -1.40 22.80 -10.41
CA GLY A 329 -2.36 23.85 -10.18
C GLY A 329 -2.26 25.04 -11.13
N PRO A 330 -3.13 26.04 -10.97
CA PRO A 330 -3.16 27.24 -11.80
C PRO A 330 -1.82 27.95 -11.84
N GLY A 331 -1.32 28.25 -13.03
CA GLY A 331 -0.02 28.89 -13.27
C GLY A 331 1.14 27.91 -13.48
N GLN A 332 0.89 26.63 -13.33
CA GLN A 332 1.81 25.56 -13.74
C GLN A 332 1.33 24.96 -15.06
N PRO A 333 2.22 24.40 -15.90
CA PRO A 333 1.82 23.71 -17.12
C PRO A 333 1.02 22.45 -16.79
N ASN A 334 0.11 22.06 -17.67
CA ASN A 334 -0.70 20.84 -17.54
C ASN A 334 -1.51 20.80 -16.24
N SER A 335 -2.07 21.96 -15.85
CA SER A 335 -2.89 22.09 -14.65
C SER A 335 -4.26 21.39 -14.81
N TYR A 336 -4.97 21.18 -13.69
CA TYR A 336 -6.35 20.68 -13.75
C TYR A 336 -7.29 21.63 -14.53
N LEU A 337 -6.95 22.93 -14.63
CA LEU A 337 -7.69 23.88 -15.47
C LEU A 337 -7.45 23.59 -16.95
N ASP A 338 -6.18 23.34 -17.32
CA ASP A 338 -5.82 22.98 -18.70
C ASP A 338 -6.45 21.64 -19.09
N PHE A 339 -6.45 20.66 -18.17
CA PHE A 339 -7.09 19.36 -18.39
C PHE A 339 -8.58 19.53 -18.68
N THR A 340 -9.32 20.22 -17.82
CA THR A 340 -10.76 20.40 -17.98
C THR A 340 -11.12 21.19 -19.25
N ALA A 341 -10.37 22.24 -19.58
CA ALA A 341 -10.58 23.04 -20.78
C ALA A 341 -10.29 22.22 -22.06
N ASN A 342 -9.13 21.57 -22.14
CA ASN A 342 -8.74 20.78 -23.30
C ASN A 342 -9.68 19.60 -23.53
N LEU A 343 -10.10 18.87 -22.48
CA LEU A 343 -11.03 17.76 -22.65
C LEU A 343 -12.40 18.24 -23.14
N ASN A 344 -12.88 19.40 -22.64
CA ASN A 344 -14.11 20.00 -23.12
C ASN A 344 -14.03 20.33 -24.63
N GLU A 345 -12.93 20.95 -25.07
CA GLU A 345 -12.70 21.25 -26.48
C GLU A 345 -12.63 19.98 -27.34
N LEU A 346 -11.94 18.92 -26.87
CA LEU A 346 -11.84 17.64 -27.58
C LEU A 346 -13.20 16.98 -27.76
N VAL A 347 -14.06 17.03 -26.73
CA VAL A 347 -15.42 16.49 -26.83
C VAL A 347 -16.26 17.30 -27.80
N ARG A 348 -16.23 18.64 -27.71
CA ARG A 348 -16.97 19.51 -28.64
C ARG A 348 -16.51 19.37 -30.10
N ALA A 349 -15.23 19.08 -30.30
CA ALA A 349 -14.67 18.81 -31.63
C ALA A 349 -14.94 17.38 -32.13
N GLY A 350 -15.58 16.52 -31.33
CA GLY A 350 -15.87 15.11 -31.67
C GLY A 350 -14.65 14.19 -31.66
N ARG A 351 -13.48 14.66 -31.18
CA ARG A 351 -12.25 13.87 -31.06
C ARG A 351 -12.30 12.88 -29.87
N VAL A 352 -13.03 13.23 -28.83
CA VAL A 352 -13.40 12.33 -27.73
C VAL A 352 -14.93 12.17 -27.77
N PRO A 353 -15.44 10.95 -28.00
CA PRO A 353 -16.88 10.71 -28.07
C PRO A 353 -17.56 10.98 -26.71
N VAL A 354 -18.75 11.62 -26.72
CA VAL A 354 -19.56 11.82 -25.51
C VAL A 354 -19.83 10.49 -24.80
N ALA A 355 -20.08 9.42 -25.55
CA ALA A 355 -20.29 8.08 -25.00
C ALA A 355 -19.09 7.58 -24.18
N ARG A 356 -17.84 7.98 -24.51
CA ARG A 356 -16.65 7.66 -23.73
C ARG A 356 -16.64 8.40 -22.38
N ILE A 357 -17.06 9.67 -22.40
CA ILE A 357 -17.23 10.48 -21.17
C ILE A 357 -18.31 9.85 -20.29
N ASP A 358 -19.44 9.48 -20.88
CA ASP A 358 -20.55 8.85 -20.15
C ASP A 358 -20.15 7.50 -19.53
N ASP A 359 -19.35 6.68 -20.22
CA ASP A 359 -18.82 5.43 -19.66
C ASP A 359 -17.88 5.70 -18.48
N ALA A 360 -16.99 6.70 -18.59
CA ALA A 360 -16.09 7.08 -17.48
C ALA A 360 -16.88 7.52 -16.24
N VAL A 361 -17.81 8.45 -16.43
CA VAL A 361 -18.60 9.00 -15.33
C VAL A 361 -19.52 7.92 -14.72
N ARG A 362 -20.11 7.05 -15.54
CA ARG A 362 -20.90 5.92 -15.05
C ARG A 362 -20.11 5.04 -14.10
N ARG A 363 -18.85 4.70 -14.44
CA ARG A 363 -17.95 3.90 -13.60
C ARG A 363 -17.61 4.63 -12.30
N ILE A 364 -17.28 5.92 -12.38
CA ILE A 364 -16.97 6.75 -11.21
C ILE A 364 -18.18 6.83 -10.27
N LEU A 365 -19.37 7.09 -10.79
CA LEU A 365 -20.60 7.18 -10.00
C LEU A 365 -20.98 5.83 -9.39
N SER A 366 -20.82 4.72 -10.13
CA SER A 366 -21.08 3.38 -9.63
C SER A 366 -20.23 3.09 -8.40
N VAL A 367 -18.92 3.33 -8.47
CA VAL A 367 -18.00 3.17 -7.33
C VAL A 367 -18.41 4.07 -6.15
N LYS A 368 -18.79 5.32 -6.41
CA LYS A 368 -19.24 6.25 -5.34
C LYS A 368 -20.52 5.77 -4.65
N PHE A 369 -21.48 5.22 -5.40
CA PHE A 369 -22.71 4.67 -4.82
C PHE A 369 -22.44 3.37 -4.06
N GLU A 370 -21.63 2.48 -4.61
CA GLU A 370 -21.26 1.21 -3.97
C GLU A 370 -20.48 1.44 -2.66
N LEU A 371 -19.57 2.42 -2.64
CA LEU A 371 -18.83 2.84 -1.44
C LEU A 371 -19.71 3.55 -0.39
N GLY A 372 -20.95 3.93 -0.74
CA GLY A 372 -21.89 4.57 0.18
C GLY A 372 -21.56 6.02 0.53
N VAL A 373 -20.70 6.71 -0.26
CA VAL A 373 -20.30 8.09 0.07
C VAL A 373 -21.46 9.10 -0.06
N PHE A 374 -22.51 8.78 -0.81
CA PHE A 374 -23.73 9.61 -0.89
C PHE A 374 -24.58 9.58 0.38
N GLU A 375 -24.51 8.48 1.12
CA GLU A 375 -25.26 8.25 2.36
C GLU A 375 -24.50 8.72 3.60
N GLN A 376 -23.19 8.96 3.48
CA GLN A 376 -22.34 9.37 4.60
C GLN A 376 -22.60 10.81 5.01
N LYS A 377 -23.36 10.98 6.09
CA LYS A 377 -23.73 12.31 6.62
C LYS A 377 -22.77 12.87 7.66
N SER A 378 -21.97 12.03 8.29
CA SER A 378 -21.02 12.40 9.34
C SER A 378 -19.83 11.45 9.38
N PHE A 379 -18.73 11.95 9.91
CA PHE A 379 -17.53 11.15 10.17
C PHE A 379 -17.60 10.54 11.58
N ASP A 380 -17.14 9.31 11.72
CA ASP A 380 -17.10 8.62 13.01
C ASP A 380 -15.83 9.00 13.79
N SER A 381 -15.99 9.87 14.79
CA SER A 381 -14.88 10.31 15.64
C SER A 381 -14.23 9.19 16.46
N THR A 382 -14.92 8.05 16.65
CA THR A 382 -14.32 6.90 17.36
C THR A 382 -13.23 6.25 16.53
N LEU A 383 -13.33 6.28 15.20
CA LEU A 383 -12.28 5.81 14.29
C LEU A 383 -11.04 6.71 14.35
N THR A 384 -11.23 8.04 14.42
CA THR A 384 -10.11 8.99 14.59
C THR A 384 -9.34 8.72 15.89
N ALA A 385 -10.06 8.47 16.99
CA ALA A 385 -9.46 8.14 18.28
C ALA A 385 -8.77 6.76 18.31
N ALA A 386 -9.12 5.87 17.40
CA ALA A 386 -8.55 4.53 17.29
C ALA A 386 -7.26 4.48 16.45
N ILE A 387 -6.87 5.57 15.79
CA ILE A 387 -5.63 5.62 15.01
C ILE A 387 -4.43 5.34 15.92
N GLY A 388 -3.58 4.40 15.54
CA GLY A 388 -2.42 3.98 16.33
C GLY A 388 -2.75 3.20 17.60
N ALA A 389 -3.97 2.69 17.76
CA ALA A 389 -4.40 1.93 18.95
C ALA A 389 -3.52 0.69 19.18
N ALA A 390 -3.38 0.31 20.45
CA ALA A 390 -2.56 -0.86 20.85
C ALA A 390 -2.97 -2.15 20.14
N ALA A 391 -4.28 -2.36 19.90
CA ALA A 391 -4.76 -3.53 19.15
C ALA A 391 -4.31 -3.51 17.68
N HIS A 392 -4.21 -2.33 17.06
CA HIS A 392 -3.70 -2.17 15.69
C HIS A 392 -2.20 -2.47 15.64
N ARG A 393 -1.43 -1.94 16.61
CA ARG A 393 0.02 -2.18 16.74
C ARG A 393 0.35 -3.65 17.00
N GLU A 394 -0.48 -4.39 17.76
CA GLU A 394 -0.24 -5.83 17.97
C GLU A 394 -0.38 -6.62 16.66
N VAL A 395 -1.31 -6.26 15.76
CA VAL A 395 -1.40 -6.88 14.43
C VAL A 395 -0.15 -6.55 13.60
N ALA A 396 0.35 -5.33 13.65
CA ALA A 396 1.59 -4.96 12.96
C ALA A 396 2.80 -5.70 13.53
N ARG A 397 2.90 -5.83 14.85
CA ARG A 397 3.91 -6.66 15.52
C ARG A 397 3.85 -8.12 15.06
N GLU A 398 2.64 -8.67 14.91
CA GLU A 398 2.47 -10.02 14.38
C GLU A 398 2.92 -10.12 12.91
N CYS A 399 2.62 -9.10 12.09
CA CYS A 399 3.17 -9.02 10.73
C CYS A 399 4.70 -9.05 10.71
N VAL A 400 5.34 -8.30 11.61
CA VAL A 400 6.81 -8.30 11.74
C VAL A 400 7.32 -9.68 12.13
N ARG A 401 6.77 -10.30 13.18
CA ARG A 401 7.18 -11.63 13.65
C ARG A 401 7.17 -12.67 12.52
N GLN A 402 6.11 -12.67 11.71
CA GLN A 402 5.95 -13.65 10.63
C GLN A 402 6.75 -13.31 9.39
N SER A 403 7.18 -12.06 9.20
CA SER A 403 7.94 -11.62 8.03
C SER A 403 9.45 -11.93 8.11
N LEU A 404 10.00 -12.09 9.31
CA LEU A 404 11.44 -12.24 9.49
C LEU A 404 11.95 -13.56 8.92
N VAL A 405 12.94 -13.48 8.03
CA VAL A 405 13.56 -14.65 7.42
C VAL A 405 14.93 -14.91 8.05
N LEU A 406 15.06 -16.04 8.74
CA LEU A 406 16.33 -16.48 9.30
C LEU A 406 17.16 -17.16 8.19
N LEU A 407 18.20 -16.46 7.70
CA LEU A 407 19.06 -16.94 6.62
C LEU A 407 20.20 -17.82 7.11
N LYS A 408 20.65 -17.60 8.34
CA LYS A 408 21.77 -18.34 8.98
C LYS A 408 21.55 -18.42 10.47
N ASN A 409 21.90 -19.55 11.11
CA ASN A 409 21.87 -19.75 12.56
C ASN A 409 22.88 -20.82 12.97
N ASP A 410 24.18 -20.47 12.96
CA ASP A 410 25.26 -21.39 13.30
C ASP A 410 25.20 -21.77 14.77
N ARG A 411 25.33 -23.05 15.05
CA ARG A 411 25.39 -23.59 16.42
C ARG A 411 24.16 -23.22 17.25
N ASP A 412 23.03 -22.96 16.62
CA ASP A 412 21.78 -22.57 17.26
C ASP A 412 21.95 -21.35 18.20
N ILE A 413 22.68 -20.31 17.71
CA ILE A 413 22.92 -19.11 18.52
C ILE A 413 21.63 -18.34 18.82
N LEU A 414 20.65 -18.39 17.92
CA LEU A 414 19.28 -17.92 18.17
C LEU A 414 18.40 -19.11 18.61
N PRO A 415 17.48 -18.90 19.55
CA PRO A 415 17.18 -17.64 20.24
C PRO A 415 18.23 -17.27 21.28
N LEU A 416 18.45 -15.95 21.45
CA LEU A 416 19.31 -15.44 22.50
C LEU A 416 18.69 -15.65 23.88
N PRO A 417 19.49 -16.07 24.90
CA PRO A 417 18.99 -16.16 26.26
C PRO A 417 18.76 -14.77 26.86
N LYS A 418 17.63 -14.60 27.57
CA LYS A 418 17.26 -13.33 28.23
C LYS A 418 18.09 -13.03 29.52
N ASN A 419 18.98 -13.92 29.91
CA ASN A 419 19.81 -13.79 31.12
C ASN A 419 21.29 -13.48 30.80
N LEU A 420 21.59 -13.01 29.60
CA LEU A 420 22.93 -12.49 29.28
C LEU A 420 23.32 -11.36 30.25
N LYS A 421 24.58 -11.31 30.67
CA LYS A 421 25.06 -10.20 31.50
C LYS A 421 25.26 -8.93 30.69
N ARG A 422 25.79 -9.06 29.49
CA ARG A 422 26.10 -7.94 28.60
C ARG A 422 25.75 -8.28 27.14
N LEU A 423 24.95 -7.44 26.55
CA LEU A 423 24.57 -7.48 25.15
C LEU A 423 24.95 -6.15 24.47
N CYS A 424 25.54 -6.20 23.29
CA CYS A 424 25.83 -5.01 22.52
C CYS A 424 24.92 -4.94 21.29
N VAL A 425 24.32 -3.77 21.02
CA VAL A 425 23.49 -3.52 19.84
C VAL A 425 24.04 -2.31 19.11
N ILE A 426 24.60 -2.52 17.94
CA ILE A 426 25.25 -1.47 17.14
C ILE A 426 24.69 -1.45 15.71
N GLY A 427 25.03 -0.41 14.97
CA GLY A 427 24.59 -0.19 13.58
C GLY A 427 23.64 1.00 13.49
N HIS A 428 23.71 1.69 12.35
CA HIS A 428 22.97 2.93 12.13
C HIS A 428 21.47 2.73 12.12
N ALA A 429 21.01 1.54 11.78
CA ALA A 429 19.59 1.20 11.71
C ALA A 429 19.00 0.69 13.04
N ALA A 430 19.82 0.52 14.10
CA ALA A 430 19.36 -0.06 15.37
C ALA A 430 18.33 0.84 16.10
N ASN A 431 18.52 2.14 16.05
CA ASN A 431 17.69 3.13 16.75
C ASN A 431 17.14 4.19 15.77
N ASP A 432 16.69 3.76 14.62
CA ASP A 432 16.18 4.65 13.56
C ASP A 432 14.85 4.11 13.03
N LEU A 433 13.76 4.78 13.41
CA LEU A 433 12.41 4.37 13.02
C LEU A 433 12.15 4.60 11.53
N GLY A 434 12.76 5.65 10.95
CA GLY A 434 12.60 5.97 9.55
C GLY A 434 13.24 4.92 8.64
N ILE A 435 14.47 4.46 8.96
CA ILE A 435 15.11 3.34 8.24
C ILE A 435 14.28 2.06 8.40
N GLN A 436 13.72 1.84 9.59
CA GLN A 436 12.88 0.68 9.88
C GLN A 436 11.59 0.67 9.03
N CYS A 437 11.00 1.84 8.79
CA CYS A 437 9.80 1.98 7.97
C CYS A 437 10.08 2.03 6.46
N GLY A 438 11.17 2.67 6.04
CA GLY A 438 11.52 2.81 4.63
C GLY A 438 10.81 3.97 3.90
N GLY A 439 10.76 3.89 2.58
CA GLY A 439 10.04 4.83 1.72
C GLY A 439 8.53 4.83 1.96
N TRP A 440 7.82 5.77 1.38
CA TRP A 440 6.36 5.95 1.58
C TRP A 440 5.97 6.16 3.05
N THR A 441 6.86 6.66 3.89
CA THR A 441 6.61 6.87 5.31
C THR A 441 6.67 8.35 5.63
N ILE A 442 5.54 8.95 6.00
CA ILE A 442 5.31 10.37 6.27
C ILE A 442 5.60 11.24 5.03
N SER A 443 6.72 11.06 4.38
CA SER A 443 7.06 11.67 3.09
C SER A 443 7.27 10.60 2.03
N TRP A 444 7.12 10.95 0.76
CA TRP A 444 7.27 10.05 -0.38
C TRP A 444 8.58 9.23 -0.33
N GLN A 445 9.73 9.89 -0.21
CA GLN A 445 11.03 9.19 -0.17
C GLN A 445 11.30 8.51 1.18
N GLY A 446 10.52 8.83 2.24
CA GLY A 446 10.88 8.51 3.61
C GLY A 446 12.06 9.35 4.12
N GLN A 447 12.36 9.24 5.39
CA GLN A 447 13.46 9.96 6.04
C GLN A 447 14.04 9.09 7.16
N THR A 448 15.26 9.39 7.60
CA THR A 448 15.88 8.75 8.77
C THR A 448 15.41 9.41 10.07
N GLY A 449 15.59 8.72 11.20
CA GLY A 449 15.30 9.23 12.54
C GLY A 449 13.90 8.90 13.05
N LYS A 450 13.41 9.71 13.97
CA LYS A 450 12.08 9.56 14.57
C LYS A 450 11.03 10.24 13.69
N VAL A 451 10.57 9.58 12.66
CA VAL A 451 9.67 10.13 11.62
C VAL A 451 8.20 10.18 12.03
N THR A 452 7.77 9.34 12.97
CA THR A 452 6.38 9.29 13.46
C THR A 452 6.33 8.99 14.94
N SER A 453 5.20 9.28 15.56
CA SER A 453 4.97 9.00 16.98
C SER A 453 4.51 7.55 17.20
N GLY A 454 4.67 7.03 18.40
CA GLY A 454 4.11 5.75 18.86
C GLY A 454 4.81 4.48 18.38
N GLY A 455 5.82 4.54 17.52
CA GLY A 455 6.62 3.38 17.11
C GLY A 455 7.63 2.92 18.16
N THR A 456 8.22 1.75 17.94
CA THR A 456 9.29 1.16 18.78
C THR A 456 10.46 0.79 17.88
N THR A 457 11.66 1.32 18.15
CA THR A 457 12.87 0.92 17.41
C THR A 457 13.35 -0.47 17.84
N ILE A 458 14.16 -1.10 16.99
CA ILE A 458 14.75 -2.42 17.29
C ILE A 458 15.59 -2.36 18.56
N LEU A 459 16.38 -1.29 18.76
CA LEU A 459 17.19 -1.12 19.99
C LEU A 459 16.30 -0.99 21.22
N GLU A 460 15.24 -0.19 21.17
CA GLU A 460 14.29 -0.06 22.29
C GLU A 460 13.60 -1.38 22.60
N ALA A 461 13.18 -2.12 21.58
CA ALA A 461 12.56 -3.42 21.72
C ALA A 461 13.52 -4.44 22.38
N ILE A 462 14.77 -4.49 21.92
CA ILE A 462 15.79 -5.35 22.53
C ILE A 462 16.01 -5.00 24.01
N ARG A 463 16.08 -3.71 24.36
CA ARG A 463 16.21 -3.27 25.76
C ARG A 463 15.04 -3.68 26.64
N ARG A 464 13.82 -3.71 26.08
CA ARG A 464 12.61 -4.16 26.79
C ARG A 464 12.55 -5.67 26.96
N THR A 465 13.04 -6.42 25.96
CA THR A 465 12.91 -7.88 25.90
C THR A 465 14.06 -8.58 26.63
N ALA A 466 15.26 -8.00 26.61
CA ALA A 466 16.39 -8.48 27.41
C ALA A 466 16.03 -8.43 28.88
N GLY A 467 16.45 -9.44 29.64
CA GLY A 467 16.16 -9.53 31.09
C GLY A 467 16.67 -8.31 31.84
N SER A 468 16.02 -7.97 32.97
CA SER A 468 16.33 -6.79 33.79
C SER A 468 17.78 -6.74 34.32
N LYS A 469 18.48 -7.87 34.28
CA LYS A 469 19.90 -7.98 34.66
C LYS A 469 20.86 -7.88 33.47
N THR A 470 20.37 -7.76 32.25
CA THR A 470 21.18 -7.64 31.03
C THR A 470 21.56 -6.18 30.80
N ALA A 471 22.84 -5.86 30.84
CA ALA A 471 23.34 -4.56 30.44
C ALA A 471 23.39 -4.47 28.90
N VAL A 472 22.53 -3.64 28.30
CA VAL A 472 22.48 -3.42 26.82
C VAL A 472 23.22 -2.13 26.50
N SER A 473 24.40 -2.25 25.90
CA SER A 473 25.15 -1.12 25.33
C SER A 473 24.83 -0.89 23.87
N SER A 474 25.03 0.34 23.39
CA SER A 474 24.82 0.71 21.99
C SER A 474 26.04 1.42 21.38
N ASP A 475 27.21 1.23 21.98
CA ASP A 475 28.48 1.79 21.51
C ASP A 475 29.52 0.71 21.20
N ALA A 476 30.56 1.13 20.49
CA ALA A 476 31.62 0.23 20.07
C ALA A 476 32.44 -0.34 21.23
N ALA A 477 32.58 0.38 22.34
CA ALA A 477 33.32 -0.09 23.52
C ALA A 477 32.56 -1.21 24.25
N GLY A 478 31.23 -1.16 24.24
CA GLY A 478 30.39 -2.21 24.82
C GLY A 478 30.56 -3.57 24.11
N ALA A 479 30.88 -3.57 22.82
CA ALA A 479 31.07 -4.81 22.07
C ALA A 479 32.27 -5.65 22.53
N GLU A 480 33.31 -5.04 23.09
CA GLU A 480 34.52 -5.76 23.54
C GLU A 480 34.27 -6.66 24.79
N ARG A 481 33.20 -6.39 25.51
CA ARG A 481 32.84 -7.12 26.73
C ARG A 481 31.49 -7.84 26.62
N ALA A 482 30.85 -7.76 25.47
CA ALA A 482 29.53 -8.36 25.24
C ALA A 482 29.62 -9.89 25.10
N GLU A 483 28.62 -10.58 25.64
CA GLU A 483 28.44 -12.02 25.42
C GLU A 483 27.83 -12.33 24.04
N ALA A 484 27.16 -11.33 23.43
CA ALA A 484 26.75 -11.34 22.04
C ALA A 484 26.66 -9.91 21.51
N THR A 485 26.85 -9.74 20.19
CA THR A 485 26.70 -8.46 19.50
C THR A 485 25.63 -8.58 18.43
N ILE A 486 24.61 -7.74 18.49
CA ILE A 486 23.60 -7.57 17.42
C ILE A 486 24.02 -6.38 16.57
N VAL A 487 24.15 -6.58 15.27
CA VAL A 487 24.50 -5.54 14.30
C VAL A 487 23.29 -5.29 13.40
N VAL A 488 22.68 -4.10 13.52
CA VAL A 488 21.50 -3.72 12.74
C VAL A 488 21.92 -2.73 11.67
N VAL A 489 21.85 -3.14 10.43
CA VAL A 489 22.29 -2.39 9.23
C VAL A 489 21.24 -2.44 8.14
N GLY A 490 21.37 -1.63 7.11
CA GLY A 490 20.42 -1.68 6.00
C GLY A 490 20.49 -0.49 5.04
N GLU A 491 19.51 -0.45 4.15
CA GLU A 491 19.34 0.63 3.18
C GLU A 491 18.73 1.86 3.86
N LEU A 492 19.13 3.05 3.41
CA LEU A 492 18.41 4.28 3.75
C LEU A 492 17.06 4.30 3.04
N PRO A 493 16.06 5.03 3.55
CA PRO A 493 14.75 5.13 2.89
C PRO A 493 14.87 5.66 1.46
N TYR A 494 14.05 5.12 0.57
CA TYR A 494 13.90 5.55 -0.83
C TYR A 494 12.54 5.13 -1.36
N ALA A 495 12.06 5.80 -2.41
CA ALA A 495 10.89 5.39 -3.18
C ALA A 495 11.15 5.55 -4.68
N GLU A 496 10.54 4.69 -5.49
CA GLU A 496 10.52 4.72 -6.95
C GLU A 496 11.93 4.80 -7.57
N THR A 497 12.13 5.62 -8.60
CA THR A 497 13.37 5.84 -9.35
C THR A 497 14.59 6.07 -8.46
N SER A 498 14.40 6.76 -7.32
CA SER A 498 15.48 7.00 -6.35
C SER A 498 16.02 5.71 -5.72
N GLY A 499 15.25 4.65 -5.78
CA GLY A 499 15.63 3.32 -5.32
C GLY A 499 16.29 2.44 -6.39
N ASP A 500 16.29 2.84 -7.67
CA ASP A 500 16.93 2.06 -8.73
C ASP A 500 18.43 1.97 -8.50
N ARG A 501 18.98 0.76 -8.59
CA ARG A 501 20.42 0.59 -8.44
C ARG A 501 20.93 -0.65 -9.16
N GLN A 502 22.06 -0.53 -9.83
CA GLN A 502 22.71 -1.62 -10.54
C GLN A 502 23.56 -2.51 -9.61
N ASP A 503 24.13 -1.93 -8.57
CA ASP A 503 24.96 -2.67 -7.59
C ASP A 503 24.12 -3.04 -6.36
N LEU A 504 23.77 -4.30 -6.23
CA LEU A 504 23.00 -4.84 -5.11
C LEU A 504 23.87 -5.26 -3.91
N ARG A 505 25.16 -4.98 -3.90
CA ARG A 505 26.01 -5.33 -2.74
C ARG A 505 25.63 -4.54 -1.50
N LEU A 506 25.62 -5.22 -0.36
CA LEU A 506 25.57 -4.56 0.95
C LEU A 506 26.71 -3.54 1.04
N SER A 507 26.43 -2.38 1.64
CA SER A 507 27.41 -1.29 1.69
C SER A 507 28.75 -1.74 2.28
N ALA A 508 29.85 -1.15 1.82
CA ALA A 508 31.18 -1.44 2.38
C ALA A 508 31.26 -1.07 3.86
N ALA A 509 30.57 0.01 4.26
CA ALA A 509 30.52 0.45 5.65
C ALA A 509 29.86 -0.61 6.54
N ASP A 510 28.72 -1.16 6.11
CA ASP A 510 27.99 -2.19 6.85
C ASP A 510 28.77 -3.49 6.94
N ARG A 511 29.34 -3.94 5.82
CA ARG A 511 30.22 -5.12 5.82
C ARG A 511 31.41 -4.97 6.76
N ASN A 512 32.05 -3.80 6.77
CA ASN A 512 33.18 -3.50 7.67
C ASN A 512 32.72 -3.45 9.14
N LEU A 513 31.53 -2.93 9.43
CA LEU A 513 30.98 -2.91 10.79
C LEU A 513 30.75 -4.34 11.31
N ILE A 514 30.17 -5.23 10.49
CA ILE A 514 29.94 -6.64 10.83
C ILE A 514 31.28 -7.35 11.08
N LYS A 515 32.27 -7.19 10.19
CA LYS A 515 33.63 -7.76 10.38
C LYS A 515 34.30 -7.23 11.65
N LYS A 516 34.17 -5.94 11.94
CA LYS A 516 34.71 -5.35 13.17
C LYS A 516 34.04 -5.90 14.41
N ALA A 517 32.71 -6.14 14.37
CA ALA A 517 32.02 -6.84 15.45
C ALA A 517 32.59 -8.25 15.64
N ARG A 518 32.80 -8.98 14.54
CA ARG A 518 33.38 -10.34 14.56
C ARG A 518 34.79 -10.39 15.15
N SER A 519 35.67 -9.44 14.80
CA SER A 519 37.05 -9.39 15.29
C SER A 519 37.19 -9.13 16.79
N ARG A 520 36.13 -8.68 17.45
CA ARG A 520 36.10 -8.44 18.91
C ARG A 520 35.81 -9.69 19.73
N GLY A 521 35.47 -10.78 19.07
CA GLY A 521 35.09 -12.06 19.67
C GLY A 521 33.63 -12.09 20.13
N GLY A 522 33.16 -13.27 20.47
CA GLY A 522 31.76 -13.52 20.79
C GLY A 522 30.87 -13.68 19.53
N PRO A 523 29.64 -14.15 19.71
CA PRO A 523 28.67 -14.32 18.64
C PRO A 523 28.22 -12.99 18.04
N VAL A 524 28.09 -12.96 16.71
CA VAL A 524 27.57 -11.82 15.92
C VAL A 524 26.25 -12.20 15.27
N ILE A 525 25.20 -11.46 15.60
CA ILE A 525 23.87 -11.57 15.01
C ILE A 525 23.63 -10.35 14.11
N THR A 526 23.48 -10.56 12.82
CA THR A 526 23.17 -9.44 11.90
C THR A 526 21.68 -9.40 11.62
N VAL A 527 21.09 -8.22 11.76
CA VAL A 527 19.72 -7.90 11.34
C VAL A 527 19.83 -6.91 10.19
N LEU A 528 19.34 -7.29 9.02
CA LEU A 528 19.37 -6.48 7.81
C LEU A 528 18.00 -5.85 7.54
N LEU A 529 17.96 -4.53 7.45
CA LEU A 529 16.79 -3.77 6.98
C LEU A 529 17.00 -3.41 5.50
N SER A 530 16.19 -3.97 4.61
CA SER A 530 16.32 -3.69 3.17
C SER A 530 15.00 -3.90 2.43
N GLY A 531 14.79 -3.10 1.40
CA GLY A 531 13.64 -3.22 0.50
C GLY A 531 13.78 -4.35 -0.53
N ARG A 532 14.91 -5.04 -0.55
CA ARG A 532 15.26 -6.06 -1.55
C ARG A 532 16.32 -7.02 -1.00
N PRO A 533 16.54 -8.20 -1.60
CA PRO A 533 17.72 -8.99 -1.34
C PRO A 533 19.00 -8.27 -1.77
N LEU A 534 19.96 -8.18 -0.86
CA LEU A 534 21.29 -7.62 -1.13
C LEU A 534 22.36 -8.71 -1.17
N ILE A 535 23.39 -8.55 -2.00
CA ILE A 535 24.54 -9.44 -2.05
C ILE A 535 25.37 -9.20 -0.79
N LEU A 536 25.35 -10.17 0.11
CA LEU A 536 25.92 -10.06 1.45
C LEU A 536 27.44 -10.21 1.48
N GLY A 537 28.00 -10.99 0.54
CA GLY A 537 29.42 -11.30 0.49
C GLY A 537 29.90 -11.90 1.82
N ASP A 538 31.03 -11.38 2.31
CA ASP A 538 31.67 -11.80 3.55
C ASP A 538 30.91 -11.44 4.85
N ALA A 539 29.87 -10.59 4.77
CA ALA A 539 29.03 -10.26 5.92
C ALA A 539 28.26 -11.49 6.43
N LEU A 540 27.80 -12.35 5.52
CA LEU A 540 27.09 -13.59 5.89
C LEU A 540 28.04 -14.56 6.63
N GLU A 541 29.28 -14.67 6.18
CA GLU A 541 30.31 -15.52 6.80
C GLU A 541 30.74 -14.97 8.17
N ALA A 542 30.85 -13.65 8.31
CA ALA A 542 31.23 -12.98 9.54
C ALA A 542 30.13 -13.00 10.62
N SER A 543 28.90 -13.39 10.29
CA SER A 543 27.78 -13.50 11.22
C SER A 543 27.55 -14.94 11.67
N ASP A 544 27.25 -15.17 12.96
CA ASP A 544 26.81 -16.49 13.46
C ASP A 544 25.31 -16.71 13.21
N ALA A 545 24.50 -15.63 13.23
CA ALA A 545 23.13 -15.62 12.76
C ALA A 545 22.88 -14.43 11.84
N PHE A 546 22.03 -14.61 10.84
CA PHE A 546 21.67 -13.55 9.91
C PHE A 546 20.15 -13.54 9.67
N VAL A 547 19.52 -12.41 9.96
CA VAL A 547 18.08 -12.19 9.85
C VAL A 547 17.81 -11.11 8.79
N ALA A 548 17.09 -11.47 7.73
CA ALA A 548 16.50 -10.50 6.83
C ALA A 548 15.17 -10.01 7.43
N ALA A 549 15.14 -8.75 7.83
CA ALA A 549 13.99 -8.15 8.51
C ALA A 549 13.14 -7.28 7.55
N TRP A 550 13.56 -7.14 6.31
CA TRP A 550 12.92 -6.30 5.29
C TRP A 550 12.77 -4.85 5.76
N LEU A 551 11.58 -4.28 5.62
CA LEU A 551 11.20 -2.98 6.16
C LEU A 551 10.02 -3.21 7.12
N PRO A 552 10.30 -3.44 8.42
CA PRO A 552 9.30 -3.96 9.37
C PRO A 552 8.24 -2.94 9.83
N GLY A 553 8.36 -1.65 9.47
CA GLY A 553 7.40 -0.65 9.92
C GLY A 553 7.62 -0.20 11.36
N THR A 554 6.55 0.23 12.05
CA THR A 554 6.66 0.83 13.40
C THR A 554 6.94 -0.15 14.54
N GLU A 555 6.78 -1.46 14.32
CA GLU A 555 6.77 -2.41 15.45
C GLU A 555 8.06 -3.24 15.56
N GLY A 556 9.20 -2.58 15.84
CA GLY A 556 10.49 -3.24 16.08
C GLY A 556 10.47 -4.29 17.20
N GLN A 557 9.44 -4.28 18.06
CA GLN A 557 9.23 -5.32 19.08
C GLN A 557 9.10 -6.71 18.45
N GLY A 558 8.48 -6.84 17.27
CA GLY A 558 8.38 -8.11 16.56
C GLY A 558 9.76 -8.71 16.18
N VAL A 559 10.74 -7.85 15.92
CA VAL A 559 12.14 -8.29 15.69
C VAL A 559 12.74 -8.87 16.96
N ALA A 560 12.60 -8.16 18.09
CA ALA A 560 13.10 -8.63 19.38
C ALA A 560 12.44 -9.96 19.80
N ASP A 561 11.14 -10.12 19.57
CA ASP A 561 10.42 -11.36 19.89
C ASP A 561 11.04 -12.58 19.21
N VAL A 562 11.44 -12.43 17.94
CA VAL A 562 12.14 -13.50 17.21
C VAL A 562 13.57 -13.68 17.71
N LEU A 563 14.31 -12.61 17.97
CA LEU A 563 15.70 -12.74 18.43
C LEU A 563 15.81 -13.44 19.82
N PHE A 564 14.82 -13.28 20.68
CA PHE A 564 14.82 -13.84 22.04
C PHE A 564 13.91 -15.07 22.23
N GLY A 565 13.27 -15.56 21.19
CA GLY A 565 12.48 -16.80 21.23
C GLY A 565 11.06 -16.66 21.78
N ASP A 566 10.53 -15.43 21.91
CA ASP A 566 9.11 -15.21 22.21
C ASP A 566 8.22 -15.59 21.03
N PHE A 567 8.80 -15.62 19.85
CA PHE A 567 8.16 -16.07 18.61
C PHE A 567 9.15 -16.86 17.75
N LYS A 568 8.71 -18.01 17.24
CA LYS A 568 9.50 -18.88 16.35
C LYS A 568 9.54 -18.26 14.93
N PRO A 569 10.72 -18.11 14.28
CA PRO A 569 10.78 -17.57 12.92
C PRO A 569 10.07 -18.51 11.95
N THR A 570 9.11 -17.96 11.22
CA THR A 570 8.29 -18.65 10.23
C THR A 570 8.46 -18.10 8.82
N GLY A 571 9.03 -16.89 8.70
CA GLY A 571 9.19 -16.19 7.44
C GLY A 571 10.00 -17.00 6.41
N LYS A 572 9.60 -16.86 5.14
CA LYS A 572 10.21 -17.54 4.00
C LYS A 572 10.56 -16.54 2.93
N LEU A 573 11.67 -16.69 2.24
CA LEU A 573 12.04 -15.79 1.15
C LEU A 573 10.91 -15.68 0.12
N PRO A 574 10.40 -14.47 -0.13
CA PRO A 574 9.35 -14.24 -1.12
C PRO A 574 9.91 -14.18 -2.55
N ARG A 575 11.21 -14.27 -2.69
CA ARG A 575 11.98 -14.34 -3.94
C ARG A 575 13.35 -14.95 -3.69
N PRO A 576 14.05 -15.45 -4.71
CA PRO A 576 15.43 -15.92 -4.58
C PRO A 576 16.35 -14.80 -4.07
N TRP A 577 17.34 -15.16 -3.22
CA TRP A 577 18.33 -14.23 -2.69
C TRP A 577 19.66 -14.39 -3.41
N PRO A 578 20.14 -13.41 -4.19
CA PRO A 578 21.39 -13.52 -4.93
C PRO A 578 22.60 -13.58 -3.98
N GLN A 579 23.55 -14.45 -4.25
CA GLN A 579 24.79 -14.55 -3.48
C GLN A 579 25.97 -13.83 -4.17
N ASP A 580 25.90 -13.68 -5.50
CA ASP A 580 26.88 -12.99 -6.33
C ASP A 580 26.20 -12.05 -7.33
N LEU A 581 26.98 -11.16 -7.91
CA LEU A 581 26.53 -10.33 -9.03
C LEU A 581 26.15 -11.23 -10.22
N PRO A 582 25.12 -10.87 -10.98
CA PRO A 582 24.85 -11.52 -12.27
C PRO A 582 26.09 -11.51 -13.15
N PRO A 583 26.30 -12.55 -13.98
CA PRO A 583 27.51 -12.65 -14.82
C PRO A 583 27.78 -11.40 -15.67
N GLU A 584 26.74 -10.72 -16.13
CA GLU A 584 26.81 -9.51 -16.95
C GLU A 584 27.40 -8.31 -16.19
N LEU A 585 27.28 -8.31 -14.86
CA LEU A 585 27.80 -7.26 -13.97
C LEU A 585 29.08 -7.70 -13.24
N ALA A 586 29.45 -8.99 -13.33
CA ALA A 586 30.67 -9.51 -12.72
C ALA A 586 31.89 -9.19 -13.60
N ARG A 587 32.86 -8.44 -13.07
CA ARG A 587 34.10 -8.08 -13.79
C ARG A 587 35.12 -9.23 -13.94
N THR A 588 34.81 -10.44 -13.48
CA THR A 588 35.72 -11.60 -13.49
C THR A 588 34.94 -12.87 -13.79
N ASN A 589 35.60 -13.87 -14.36
CA ASN A 589 35.09 -15.24 -14.56
C ASN A 589 34.85 -15.98 -13.21
N SER A 590 34.03 -15.42 -12.35
CA SER A 590 33.68 -16.01 -11.07
C SER A 590 32.61 -17.10 -11.31
N THR A 591 32.85 -18.31 -10.80
CA THR A 591 31.80 -19.31 -10.66
C THR A 591 30.76 -18.76 -9.67
N SER A 592 29.63 -18.23 -10.18
CA SER A 592 28.59 -17.63 -9.36
C SER A 592 28.00 -18.69 -8.40
N LYS A 593 27.96 -18.34 -7.11
CA LYS A 593 27.23 -19.18 -6.14
C LYS A 593 25.74 -19.17 -6.52
N PRO A 594 25.05 -20.32 -6.46
CA PRO A 594 23.61 -20.35 -6.72
C PRO A 594 22.87 -19.46 -5.71
N PRO A 595 21.76 -18.81 -6.10
CA PRO A 595 20.98 -18.02 -5.17
C PRO A 595 20.37 -18.89 -4.06
N ILE A 596 20.15 -18.31 -2.88
CA ILE A 596 19.33 -18.95 -1.86
C ILE A 596 17.89 -19.00 -2.41
N PRO A 597 17.25 -20.18 -2.45
CA PRO A 597 16.04 -20.37 -3.22
C PRO A 597 14.81 -19.66 -2.61
N PHE A 598 13.84 -19.33 -3.45
CA PHE A 598 12.48 -18.97 -3.04
C PHE A 598 11.95 -19.97 -2.00
N GLY A 599 11.28 -19.47 -0.96
CA GLY A 599 10.73 -20.31 0.10
C GLY A 599 11.73 -20.75 1.17
N PHE A 600 13.00 -20.40 1.04
CA PHE A 600 13.99 -20.67 2.09
C PHE A 600 13.73 -19.81 3.33
N GLY A 601 14.02 -20.37 4.50
CA GLY A 601 14.01 -19.73 5.79
C GLY A 601 14.22 -20.77 6.87
N LEU A 602 15.21 -20.57 7.72
CA LEU A 602 15.49 -21.42 8.87
C LEU A 602 14.48 -21.17 9.99
N THR A 603 14.45 -22.08 10.92
CA THR A 603 13.66 -21.98 12.14
C THR A 603 14.43 -22.56 13.31
N TYR A 604 13.97 -22.32 14.53
CA TYR A 604 14.50 -22.94 15.75
C TYR A 604 13.36 -23.32 16.69
N ASP A 605 13.64 -24.16 17.70
CA ASP A 605 12.68 -24.47 18.76
C ASP A 605 12.84 -23.49 19.92
N PRO A 606 11.82 -22.71 20.29
CA PRO A 606 11.85 -21.79 21.43
C PRO A 606 12.18 -22.47 22.78
N ALA A 607 11.82 -23.73 22.95
CA ALA A 607 12.11 -24.50 24.16
C ALA A 607 13.61 -24.79 24.38
N ALA A 608 14.45 -24.60 23.37
CA ALA A 608 15.89 -24.87 23.46
C ALA A 608 16.67 -23.75 24.20
N SER A 609 16.07 -22.62 24.54
CA SER A 609 16.71 -21.46 25.17
C SER A 609 17.10 -21.63 26.65
N GLY A 610 16.72 -22.74 27.29
CA GLY A 610 16.96 -22.98 28.75
C GLY A 610 18.24 -23.73 29.11
N SER A 611 18.98 -24.31 28.17
CA SER A 611 20.22 -25.03 28.44
C SER A 611 21.45 -24.20 28.11
N SER A 612 22.34 -23.99 29.06
CA SER A 612 23.61 -23.25 28.98
C SER A 612 24.47 -23.68 27.79
N ARG A 613 24.34 -22.95 26.64
CA ARG A 613 25.11 -23.24 25.43
C ARG A 613 26.17 -22.20 25.06
N VAL A 614 26.35 -21.18 25.88
CA VAL A 614 27.52 -20.29 25.75
C VAL A 614 28.70 -20.94 26.46
N LYS A 615 29.28 -21.98 25.85
CA LYS A 615 30.62 -22.41 26.22
C LYS A 615 31.59 -21.38 25.67
N THR A 616 32.17 -20.58 26.56
CA THR A 616 33.35 -19.78 26.27
C THR A 616 34.39 -20.67 25.58
N ALA A 617 34.82 -20.26 24.38
CA ALA A 617 35.99 -20.82 23.74
C ALA A 617 37.18 -20.53 24.67
N SER A 618 37.57 -21.51 25.46
CA SER A 618 38.81 -21.49 26.23
C SER A 618 39.96 -21.66 25.20
N THR A 619 40.75 -20.62 25.12
CA THR A 619 42.07 -20.58 24.47
C THR A 619 42.90 -21.88 24.73
N LYS A 620 43.28 -22.58 23.71
CA LYS A 620 44.52 -23.29 23.57
C LYS A 620 45.26 -22.76 22.35
#